data_8dbd3263a0c02cb25e74d4c3f6c9440b
#
_entry.id   8dbd3263a0c02cb25e74d4c3f6c9440b
#
_cell.length_a   1.000
_cell.length_b   1.000
_cell.length_c   1.000
_cell.angle_alpha   90.00
_cell.angle_beta   90.00
_cell.angle_gamma   90.00
#
_symmetry.space_group_name_H-M   'P 1'
#
loop_
_entity.id
_entity.type
_entity.pdbx_description
1 polymer ?
#
loop_
_entity_poly.entity_id
_entity_poly.type
_entity_poly.pdbx_seq_one_letter_code
_entity_poly.pdbx_strand_id
1 'polypeptide(L)'
;MAKSAARVVRLFGFDPKVAFLSQSTFGEPATDRTKRLSDAVKILKKEKVDFKFDGEMQPDVALEELYKELYPFSEIVGNSNVLIMPSQHSAAISYKMIKSMSRAKVIGPLLIGLGLPIEIAPLRTSTSEIINLASIAAYSADVIDYKK
;
A
#
# COMPACT_ATOMS: atom_id res chain seq x y z
N MET A 1 -3.80 -5.49 -7.20
CA MET A 1 -3.26 -4.32 -6.46
C MET A 1 -2.41 -4.76 -5.27
N ALA A 2 -2.93 -5.45 -4.24
CA ALA A 2 -2.14 -5.88 -3.07
C ALA A 2 -0.86 -6.66 -3.44
N LYS A 3 -0.95 -7.65 -4.34
CA LYS A 3 0.21 -8.41 -4.82
C LYS A 3 1.27 -7.52 -5.49
N SER A 4 0.85 -6.54 -6.29
CA SER A 4 1.78 -5.61 -6.94
C SER A 4 2.45 -4.69 -5.93
N ALA A 5 1.69 -4.17 -4.94
CA ALA A 5 2.23 -3.35 -3.86
C ALA A 5 3.22 -4.15 -2.98
N ALA A 6 2.89 -5.39 -2.62
CA ALA A 6 3.78 -6.28 -1.89
C ALA A 6 5.10 -6.54 -2.63
N ARG A 7 5.06 -6.69 -3.96
CA ARG A 7 6.28 -6.83 -4.79
C ARG A 7 7.15 -5.58 -4.69
N VAL A 8 6.57 -4.38 -4.78
CA VAL A 8 7.32 -3.12 -4.67
C VAL A 8 7.98 -2.98 -3.31
N VAL A 9 7.28 -3.30 -2.22
CA VAL A 9 7.84 -3.24 -0.86
C VAL A 9 9.03 -4.17 -0.71
N ARG A 10 8.99 -5.36 -1.32
CA ARG A 10 10.13 -6.29 -1.35
C ARG A 10 11.32 -5.75 -2.13
N LEU A 11 11.10 -5.01 -3.21
CA LEU A 11 12.20 -4.34 -3.93
C LEU A 11 12.96 -3.36 -3.04
N PHE A 12 12.27 -2.76 -2.07
CA PHE A 12 12.90 -1.90 -1.06
C PHE A 12 13.46 -2.66 0.16
N GLY A 13 13.46 -4.00 0.14
CA GLY A 13 14.04 -4.84 1.19
C GLY A 13 13.16 -5.06 2.42
N PHE A 14 11.85 -4.77 2.35
CA PHE A 14 10.93 -4.94 3.47
C PHE A 14 9.97 -6.13 3.27
N ASP A 15 9.59 -6.78 4.36
CA ASP A 15 8.50 -7.74 4.37
C ASP A 15 7.15 -7.03 4.28
N PRO A 16 6.30 -7.33 3.26
CA PRO A 16 5.03 -6.66 3.11
C PRO A 16 4.01 -7.12 4.15
N LYS A 17 3.40 -6.14 4.83
CA LYS A 17 2.29 -6.28 5.77
C LYS A 17 1.15 -5.39 5.28
N VAL A 18 0.18 -5.99 4.60
CA VAL A 18 -0.81 -5.29 3.78
C VAL A 18 -2.11 -5.10 4.53
N ALA A 19 -2.47 -3.87 4.87
CA ALA A 19 -3.76 -3.52 5.43
C ALA A 19 -4.73 -3.00 4.36
N PHE A 20 -5.94 -3.54 4.33
CA PHE A 20 -7.03 -3.00 3.53
C PHE A 20 -7.77 -1.96 4.34
N LEU A 21 -7.61 -0.68 3.97
CA LEU A 21 -8.15 0.43 4.75
C LEU A 21 -9.61 0.73 4.44
N SER A 22 -10.35 1.05 5.50
CA SER A 22 -11.75 1.43 5.44
C SER A 22 -12.08 2.46 6.53
N GLN A 23 -13.32 2.93 6.53
CA GLN A 23 -13.92 3.64 7.66
C GLN A 23 -14.42 2.69 8.77
N SER A 24 -14.45 1.40 8.50
CA SER A 24 -14.83 0.34 9.43
C SER A 24 -13.63 -0.49 9.84
N THR A 25 -13.77 -1.26 10.90
CA THR A 25 -12.77 -2.22 11.34
C THR A 25 -13.44 -3.57 11.54
N PHE A 26 -13.00 -4.58 10.75
CA PHE A 26 -13.46 -5.98 10.80
C PHE A 26 -14.99 -6.14 10.76
N GLY A 27 -15.66 -5.32 9.93
CA GLY A 27 -17.11 -5.40 9.71
C GLY A 27 -17.95 -4.38 10.49
N GLU A 28 -17.37 -3.56 11.35
CA GLU A 28 -18.09 -2.56 12.14
C GLU A 28 -17.60 -1.12 11.84
N PRO A 29 -18.49 -0.21 11.40
CA PRO A 29 -19.88 -0.44 10.95
C PRO A 29 -19.95 -1.09 9.56
N ALA A 30 -20.90 -2.00 9.36
CA ALA A 30 -21.12 -2.67 8.09
C ALA A 30 -21.86 -1.78 7.08
N THR A 31 -21.30 -1.64 5.89
CA THR A 31 -21.91 -0.94 4.74
C THR A 31 -21.57 -1.69 3.45
N ASP A 32 -22.28 -1.38 2.36
CA ASP A 32 -21.97 -1.97 1.05
C ASP A 32 -20.53 -1.67 0.58
N ARG A 33 -19.97 -0.52 0.97
CA ARG A 33 -18.60 -0.14 0.63
C ARG A 33 -17.58 -0.94 1.43
N THR A 34 -17.82 -1.13 2.72
CA THR A 34 -16.92 -1.90 3.60
C THR A 34 -16.95 -3.38 3.24
N LYS A 35 -18.11 -3.91 2.84
CA LYS A 35 -18.28 -5.28 2.36
C LYS A 35 -17.39 -5.62 1.18
N ARG A 36 -17.20 -4.70 0.22
CA ARG A 36 -16.30 -4.91 -0.92
C ARG A 36 -14.87 -5.17 -0.50
N LEU A 37 -14.38 -4.48 0.52
CA LEU A 37 -13.02 -4.65 1.04
C LEU A 37 -12.89 -5.97 1.82
N SER A 38 -13.88 -6.28 2.66
CA SER A 38 -13.95 -7.58 3.35
C SER A 38 -13.97 -8.74 2.34
N ASP A 39 -14.73 -8.63 1.26
CA ASP A 39 -14.78 -9.66 0.22
C ASP A 39 -13.44 -9.75 -0.55
N ALA A 40 -12.75 -8.63 -0.79
CA ALA A 40 -11.42 -8.63 -1.38
C ALA A 40 -10.40 -9.37 -0.49
N VAL A 41 -10.45 -9.16 0.82
CA VAL A 41 -9.62 -9.89 1.80
C VAL A 41 -9.92 -11.39 1.76
N LYS A 42 -11.21 -11.78 1.71
CA LYS A 42 -11.62 -13.19 1.60
C LYS A 42 -11.12 -13.85 0.31
N ILE A 43 -11.18 -13.12 -0.81
CA ILE A 43 -10.63 -13.61 -2.09
C ILE A 43 -9.13 -13.83 -1.97
N LEU A 44 -8.41 -12.86 -1.41
CA LEU A 44 -6.95 -12.96 -1.25
C LEU A 44 -6.55 -14.11 -0.31
N LYS A 45 -7.33 -14.38 0.74
CA LYS A 45 -7.13 -15.55 1.63
C LYS A 45 -7.22 -16.88 0.86
N LYS A 46 -8.07 -16.97 -0.17
CA LYS A 46 -8.18 -18.17 -1.02
C LYS A 46 -6.98 -18.33 -1.97
N GLU A 47 -6.34 -17.24 -2.34
CA GLU A 47 -5.22 -17.26 -3.30
C GLU A 47 -3.86 -17.66 -2.70
N LYS A 48 -3.79 -17.94 -1.39
CA LYS A 48 -2.57 -18.38 -0.68
C LYS A 48 -1.34 -17.55 -1.03
N VAL A 49 -1.44 -16.23 -0.85
CA VAL A 49 -0.33 -15.30 -1.06
C VAL A 49 0.78 -15.49 -0.02
N ASP A 50 1.98 -15.06 -0.35
CA ASP A 50 3.21 -15.23 0.45
C ASP A 50 3.57 -14.01 1.32
N PHE A 51 2.59 -13.17 1.65
CA PHE A 51 2.73 -12.01 2.53
C PHE A 51 1.58 -11.91 3.53
N LYS A 52 1.83 -11.22 4.64
CA LYS A 52 0.82 -10.98 5.67
C LYS A 52 -0.14 -9.88 5.22
N PHE A 53 -1.43 -10.10 5.42
CA PHE A 53 -2.47 -9.13 5.09
C PHE A 53 -3.70 -9.36 5.94
N ASP A 54 -4.45 -8.30 6.17
CA ASP A 54 -5.77 -8.38 6.82
C ASP A 54 -6.59 -7.11 6.53
N GLY A 55 -7.80 -7.06 7.07
CA GLY A 55 -8.75 -5.94 6.98
C GLY A 55 -10.16 -6.44 6.74
N GLU A 56 -11.09 -5.54 6.53
CA GLU A 56 -10.83 -4.10 6.44
C GLU A 56 -10.60 -3.52 7.84
N MET A 57 -9.82 -2.45 7.93
CA MET A 57 -9.54 -1.76 9.18
C MET A 57 -9.30 -0.25 8.99
N GLN A 58 -9.50 0.51 10.05
CA GLN A 58 -9.20 1.94 10.05
C GLN A 58 -7.68 2.19 10.03
N PRO A 59 -7.22 3.37 9.55
CA PRO A 59 -5.79 3.68 9.44
C PRO A 59 -5.03 3.65 10.76
N ASP A 60 -5.64 4.10 11.86
CA ASP A 60 -5.08 4.07 13.19
C ASP A 60 -4.86 2.63 13.67
N VAL A 61 -5.86 1.76 13.47
CA VAL A 61 -5.75 0.33 13.77
C VAL A 61 -4.62 -0.34 12.99
N ALA A 62 -4.43 0.05 11.72
CA ALA A 62 -3.37 -0.48 10.87
C ALA A 62 -1.96 -0.04 11.34
N LEU A 63 -1.83 1.16 11.92
CA LEU A 63 -0.55 1.84 12.14
C LEU A 63 -0.12 1.93 13.60
N GLU A 64 -1.05 1.94 14.56
CA GLU A 64 -0.76 2.17 15.97
C GLU A 64 -0.73 0.88 16.80
N GLU A 65 0.38 0.62 17.45
CA GLU A 65 0.60 -0.63 18.22
C GLU A 65 -0.40 -0.84 19.38
N LEU A 66 -0.98 0.24 19.90
CA LEU A 66 -1.94 0.17 21.00
C LEU A 66 -3.17 -0.69 20.68
N TYR A 67 -3.51 -0.83 19.40
CA TYR A 67 -4.67 -1.64 18.96
C TYR A 67 -4.39 -3.16 18.92
N LYS A 68 -3.15 -3.61 19.10
CA LYS A 68 -2.81 -5.05 19.09
C LYS A 68 -3.55 -5.83 20.18
N GLU A 69 -3.75 -5.24 21.33
CA GLU A 69 -4.46 -5.88 22.45
C GLU A 69 -5.97 -6.05 22.16
N LEU A 70 -6.55 -5.12 21.38
CA LEU A 70 -7.96 -5.17 20.99
C LEU A 70 -8.23 -6.17 19.85
N TYR A 71 -7.23 -6.42 18.98
CA TYR A 71 -7.37 -7.28 17.81
C TYR A 71 -6.25 -8.34 17.76
N PRO A 72 -6.13 -9.21 18.78
CA PRO A 72 -5.01 -10.17 18.89
C PRO A 72 -5.01 -11.25 17.79
N PHE A 73 -6.11 -11.41 17.06
CA PHE A 73 -6.25 -12.36 15.96
C PHE A 73 -5.59 -11.88 14.66
N SER A 74 -5.22 -10.61 14.56
CA SER A 74 -4.59 -10.03 13.37
C SER A 74 -3.12 -9.73 13.61
N GLU A 75 -2.25 -10.33 12.81
CA GLU A 75 -0.79 -10.18 12.93
C GLU A 75 -0.26 -8.85 12.38
N ILE A 76 -1.08 -8.07 11.67
CA ILE A 76 -0.65 -6.84 11.02
C ILE A 76 -1.15 -5.56 11.68
N VAL A 77 -2.07 -5.65 12.63
CA VAL A 77 -2.55 -4.50 13.40
C VAL A 77 -1.37 -3.79 14.07
N GLY A 78 -1.31 -2.46 13.94
CA GLY A 78 -0.24 -1.62 14.48
C GLY A 78 1.15 -1.83 13.85
N ASN A 79 1.25 -2.59 12.77
CA ASN A 79 2.52 -2.94 12.15
C ASN A 79 2.45 -3.02 10.62
N SER A 80 1.42 -2.42 10.04
CA SER A 80 1.23 -2.42 8.58
C SER A 80 2.19 -1.46 7.90
N ASN A 81 2.75 -1.86 6.75
CA ASN A 81 3.64 -1.04 5.94
C ASN A 81 3.15 -0.88 4.48
N VAL A 82 2.03 -1.53 4.14
CA VAL A 82 1.33 -1.36 2.87
C VAL A 82 -0.14 -1.08 3.15
N LEU A 83 -0.62 0.07 2.70
CA LEU A 83 -1.98 0.53 2.94
C LEU A 83 -2.77 0.54 1.63
N ILE A 84 -3.74 -0.37 1.50
CA ILE A 84 -4.63 -0.44 0.33
C ILE A 84 -5.84 0.43 0.60
N MET A 85 -5.91 1.55 -0.09
CA MET A 85 -7.00 2.50 0.02
C MET A 85 -8.27 2.00 -0.68
N PRO A 86 -9.48 2.35 -0.17
CA PRO A 86 -10.74 1.87 -0.75
C PRO A 86 -11.04 2.42 -2.14
N SER A 87 -10.38 3.50 -2.54
CA SER A 87 -10.52 4.11 -3.87
C SER A 87 -9.29 4.94 -4.23
N GLN A 88 -9.10 5.19 -5.53
CA GLN A 88 -8.09 6.13 -6.01
C GLN A 88 -8.31 7.55 -5.45
N HIS A 89 -9.56 7.93 -5.24
CA HIS A 89 -9.90 9.25 -4.71
C HIS A 89 -9.38 9.41 -3.27
N SER A 90 -9.65 8.45 -2.38
CA SER A 90 -9.12 8.47 -1.01
C SER A 90 -7.60 8.37 -1.00
N ALA A 91 -7.00 7.54 -1.83
CA ALA A 91 -5.55 7.44 -1.94
C ALA A 91 -4.90 8.78 -2.35
N ALA A 92 -5.45 9.46 -3.37
CA ALA A 92 -4.92 10.72 -3.86
C ALA A 92 -5.02 11.85 -2.82
N ILE A 93 -6.11 11.92 -2.06
CA ILE A 93 -6.29 12.90 -0.99
C ILE A 93 -5.32 12.63 0.15
N SER A 94 -5.31 11.40 0.67
CA SER A 94 -4.45 11.01 1.81
C SER A 94 -2.97 11.20 1.49
N TYR A 95 -2.51 10.78 0.31
CA TYR A 95 -1.14 10.98 -0.15
C TYR A 95 -0.75 12.46 -0.13
N LYS A 96 -1.58 13.34 -0.70
CA LYS A 96 -1.30 14.78 -0.74
C LYS A 96 -1.34 15.42 0.63
N MET A 97 -2.25 15.00 1.51
CA MET A 97 -2.31 15.46 2.90
C MET A 97 -1.03 15.08 3.65
N ILE A 98 -0.62 13.82 3.60
CA ILE A 98 0.61 13.35 4.23
C ILE A 98 1.82 14.15 3.69
N LYS A 99 1.93 14.31 2.37
CA LYS A 99 3.02 15.08 1.75
C LYS A 99 3.05 16.54 2.22
N SER A 100 1.88 17.15 2.45
CA SER A 100 1.79 18.57 2.84
C SER A 100 1.98 18.79 4.34
N MET A 101 1.58 17.84 5.18
CA MET A 101 1.56 17.97 6.64
C MET A 101 2.80 17.38 7.31
N SER A 102 3.47 16.45 6.66
CA SER A 102 4.66 15.80 7.21
C SER A 102 5.95 16.37 6.61
N ARG A 103 7.06 16.19 7.32
CA ARG A 103 8.42 16.45 6.80
C ARG A 103 8.99 15.24 6.04
N ALA A 104 8.19 14.19 5.84
CA ALA A 104 8.63 12.98 5.18
C ALA A 104 8.92 13.24 3.69
N LYS A 105 10.01 12.67 3.20
CA LYS A 105 10.26 12.62 1.76
C LYS A 105 9.32 11.59 1.15
N VAL A 106 8.51 12.01 0.21
CA VAL A 106 7.57 11.14 -0.48
C VAL A 106 8.09 10.86 -1.88
N ILE A 107 8.31 9.60 -2.20
CA ILE A 107 8.72 9.15 -3.53
C ILE A 107 7.49 8.63 -4.27
N GLY A 108 7.27 9.13 -5.47
CA GLY A 108 6.12 8.71 -6.28
C GLY A 108 5.32 9.89 -6.86
N PRO A 109 4.27 9.58 -7.64
CA PRO A 109 3.66 8.26 -7.81
C PRO A 109 4.55 7.27 -8.56
N LEU A 110 4.58 6.00 -8.14
CA LEU A 110 5.25 4.92 -8.83
C LEU A 110 4.24 4.13 -9.68
N LEU A 111 4.56 3.89 -10.95
CA LEU A 111 3.77 3.03 -11.82
C LEU A 111 4.20 1.57 -11.64
N ILE A 112 3.22 0.72 -11.30
CA ILE A 112 3.46 -0.70 -11.08
C ILE A 112 2.54 -1.56 -11.94
N GLY A 113 3.03 -2.74 -12.35
CA GLY A 113 2.26 -3.69 -13.16
C GLY A 113 2.32 -3.41 -14.67
N LEU A 114 3.23 -2.57 -15.12
CA LEU A 114 3.55 -2.38 -16.53
C LEU A 114 4.59 -3.40 -16.99
N GLY A 115 4.65 -3.65 -18.29
CA GLY A 115 5.67 -4.50 -18.93
C GLY A 115 7.05 -3.84 -19.09
N LEU A 116 7.19 -2.59 -18.64
CA LEU A 116 8.40 -1.78 -18.70
C LEU A 116 8.52 -0.91 -17.45
N PRO A 117 9.75 -0.57 -17.01
CA PRO A 117 9.98 0.37 -15.92
C PRO A 117 9.71 1.80 -16.41
N ILE A 118 8.54 2.33 -16.10
CA ILE A 118 8.13 3.69 -16.45
C ILE A 118 7.74 4.41 -15.19
N GLU A 119 8.25 5.62 -15.00
CA GLU A 119 7.89 6.49 -13.88
C GLU A 119 7.33 7.83 -14.38
N ILE A 120 6.44 8.43 -13.60
CA ILE A 120 5.83 9.73 -13.92
C ILE A 120 6.38 10.79 -12.98
N ALA A 121 7.00 11.82 -13.55
CA ALA A 121 7.41 13.02 -12.82
C ALA A 121 6.31 14.09 -12.91
N PRO A 122 5.69 14.51 -11.79
CA PRO A 122 4.77 15.66 -11.78
C PRO A 122 5.45 16.97 -12.24
N LEU A 123 4.68 17.92 -12.74
CA LEU A 123 5.21 19.19 -13.29
C LEU A 123 6.09 20.00 -12.32
N ARG A 124 5.89 19.86 -11.02
CA ARG A 124 6.67 20.57 -9.97
C ARG A 124 7.65 19.63 -9.25
N THR A 125 8.17 18.65 -9.96
CA THR A 125 9.14 17.70 -9.42
C THR A 125 10.51 18.38 -9.31
N SER A 126 11.15 18.26 -8.16
CA SER A 126 12.52 18.73 -7.94
C SER A 126 13.54 17.80 -8.62
N THR A 127 14.74 18.32 -8.87
CA THR A 127 15.84 17.52 -9.45
C THR A 127 16.13 16.25 -8.64
N SER A 128 16.12 16.34 -7.30
CA SER A 128 16.33 15.17 -6.45
C SER A 128 15.22 14.13 -6.57
N GLU A 129 13.97 14.55 -6.74
CA GLU A 129 12.85 13.63 -6.96
C GLU A 129 12.98 12.95 -8.33
N ILE A 130 13.41 13.65 -9.37
CA ILE A 130 13.67 13.06 -10.70
C ILE A 130 14.78 12.01 -10.62
N ILE A 131 15.88 12.30 -9.93
CA ILE A 131 16.97 11.34 -9.72
C ILE A 131 16.46 10.09 -8.99
N ASN A 132 15.65 10.24 -7.93
CA ASN A 132 15.06 9.12 -7.22
C ASN A 132 14.18 8.27 -8.12
N LEU A 133 13.30 8.88 -8.92
CA LEU A 133 12.43 8.15 -9.85
C LEU A 133 13.25 7.41 -10.92
N ALA A 134 14.27 8.06 -11.48
CA ALA A 134 15.16 7.43 -12.46
C ALA A 134 15.94 6.24 -11.85
N SER A 135 16.40 6.39 -10.62
CA SER A 135 17.10 5.31 -9.90
C SER A 135 16.17 4.12 -9.63
N ILE A 136 14.92 4.37 -9.27
CA ILE A 136 13.91 3.32 -9.07
C ILE A 136 13.60 2.62 -10.38
N ALA A 137 13.42 3.37 -11.48
CA ALA A 137 13.18 2.78 -12.79
C ALA A 137 14.35 1.90 -13.24
N ALA A 138 15.59 2.36 -13.08
CA ALA A 138 16.78 1.60 -13.41
C ALA A 138 16.90 0.32 -12.56
N TYR A 139 16.75 0.44 -11.24
CA TYR A 139 16.77 -0.72 -10.34
C TYR A 139 15.65 -1.73 -10.64
N SER A 140 14.46 -1.23 -10.94
CA SER A 140 13.32 -2.10 -11.32
C SER A 140 13.62 -2.85 -12.64
N ALA A 141 14.31 -2.22 -13.59
CA ALA A 141 14.69 -2.85 -14.85
C ALA A 141 15.63 -4.05 -14.64
N ASP A 142 16.54 -3.95 -13.66
CA ASP A 142 17.51 -5.01 -13.36
C ASP A 142 16.89 -6.18 -12.57
N VAL A 143 15.92 -5.90 -11.69
CA VAL A 143 15.42 -6.89 -10.73
C VAL A 143 14.11 -7.54 -11.17
N ILE A 144 13.28 -6.83 -11.92
CA ILE A 144 11.98 -7.34 -12.39
C ILE A 144 12.13 -7.92 -13.79
N ASP A 145 11.82 -9.21 -13.93
CA ASP A 145 11.69 -9.84 -15.25
C ASP A 145 10.38 -9.38 -15.91
N TYR A 146 10.46 -8.38 -16.76
CA TYR A 146 9.33 -7.82 -17.51
C TYR A 146 8.89 -8.67 -18.72
N LYS A 147 9.58 -9.78 -18.98
CA LYS A 147 9.30 -10.64 -20.16
C LYS A 147 8.34 -11.79 -19.85
N LYS A 148 7.79 -11.85 -18.64
CA LYS A 148 6.81 -12.86 -18.24
C LYS A 148 5.41 -12.30 -18.10
#